data_d7f536ceb9d8637491ecc45bf55bff7d
#
_entry.id   d7f536ceb9d8637491ecc45bf55bff7d
#
_cell.length_a   1.000
_cell.length_b   1.000
_cell.length_c   1.000
_cell.angle_alpha   90.00
_cell.angle_beta   90.00
_cell.angle_gamma   90.00
#
_symmetry.space_group_name_H-M   'P 1'
#
loop_
_entity.id
_entity.type
_entity.pdbx_description
1 polymer ?
#
loop_
_entity_poly.entity_id
_entity_poly.type
_entity_poly.pdbx_seq_one_letter_code
_entity_poly.pdbx_strand_id
1 'polypeptide(L)'
;MNGTNNLLPIVKWAGGKEQELKYILPNIPECFDRFIEPFVGGGAVYFSITAKKLIINDKSLELTALYNNIKFKNQDFITHLQNLQDAWMCLESILDKNIEFFNSVYLNYKLNKISKDELFNNIEQFINNNKTTFKTLLKADLLEDYEIFEKELLRNICSKLIRMKDLEEKKGSLPEKDIYDNFECALKGSFYMFIRALYNKYDNSEYFYFIREYCYSSMFRYNSNGEFNVPYGGISYNRKNFQRKIDYIKSSELRLHFNNTDIYNLDFEEFLNKINLTKNDFMFLDPPYDTDFSRYVNNSFDKDDQKRLASYLINKCPAKFMLIIKNTDFISELYKNKGLYIISFDKTYMVSFKGRNNRDCKHLLITNYPIKQRINEVTVLKPNKKQLQYA
;
A
#
# COMPACT_ATOMS: atom_id res chain seq x y z
N MET A 1 6.95 18.57 23.24
CA MET A 1 6.61 19.59 22.23
C MET A 1 6.10 18.86 21.01
N ASN A 2 5.03 19.35 20.41
CA ASN A 2 4.56 18.82 19.13
C ASN A 2 5.50 19.31 18.03
N GLY A 3 5.77 18.49 17.04
CA GLY A 3 6.68 18.83 15.97
C GLY A 3 6.45 17.96 14.74
N THR A 4 7.24 18.21 13.70
CA THR A 4 7.29 17.35 12.52
C THR A 4 8.36 16.28 12.70
N ASN A 5 8.14 15.15 12.06
CA ASN A 5 9.03 13.99 11.98
C ASN A 5 9.36 13.72 10.52
N ASN A 6 10.51 13.09 10.27
CA ASN A 6 10.96 12.70 8.93
C ASN A 6 10.76 11.18 8.67
N LEU A 7 9.93 10.51 9.46
CA LEU A 7 9.59 9.12 9.21
C LEU A 7 8.75 8.99 7.95
N LEU A 8 8.92 7.88 7.26
CA LEU A 8 8.21 7.56 6.03
C LEU A 8 7.13 6.50 6.27
N PRO A 9 6.06 6.50 5.47
CA PRO A 9 5.13 5.39 5.44
C PRO A 9 5.83 4.04 5.24
N ILE A 10 5.48 3.05 6.05
CA ILE A 10 6.10 1.71 5.95
C ILE A 10 5.53 0.91 4.79
N VAL A 11 4.29 1.17 4.41
CA VAL A 11 3.60 0.50 3.31
C VAL A 11 2.96 1.55 2.39
N LYS A 12 3.01 1.29 1.09
CA LYS A 12 2.26 2.10 0.13
C LYS A 12 0.77 1.75 0.20
N TRP A 13 -0.04 2.76 0.47
CA TRP A 13 -1.49 2.64 0.60
C TRP A 13 -2.23 3.47 -0.45
N ALA A 14 -3.41 3.00 -0.87
CA ALA A 14 -4.22 3.78 -1.81
C ALA A 14 -4.64 5.10 -1.17
N GLY A 15 -4.50 6.20 -1.91
CA GLY A 15 -4.85 7.52 -1.38
C GLY A 15 -3.79 8.17 -0.47
N GLY A 16 -2.58 7.60 -0.36
CA GLY A 16 -1.49 8.16 0.47
C GLY A 16 -1.32 9.67 0.27
N LYS A 17 -1.01 10.38 1.37
CA LYS A 17 -1.01 11.85 1.45
C LYS A 17 0.39 12.49 1.42
N GLU A 18 1.41 11.75 0.96
CA GLU A 18 2.78 12.27 0.93
C GLU A 18 2.91 13.57 0.12
N GLN A 19 2.18 13.69 -0.98
CA GLN A 19 2.21 14.90 -1.82
C GLN A 19 1.42 16.06 -1.21
N GLU A 20 0.42 15.77 -0.40
CA GLU A 20 -0.43 16.74 0.29
C GLU A 20 0.16 17.23 1.60
N LEU A 21 1.22 16.62 2.14
CA LEU A 21 1.88 17.04 3.38
C LEU A 21 2.27 18.53 3.34
N LYS A 22 2.65 19.06 2.17
CA LYS A 22 2.95 20.49 1.98
C LYS A 22 1.78 21.43 2.27
N TYR A 23 0.54 20.94 2.20
CA TYR A 23 -0.69 21.67 2.54
C TYR A 23 -1.15 21.35 3.96
N ILE A 24 -0.91 20.13 4.44
CA ILE A 24 -1.36 19.62 5.73
C ILE A 24 -0.49 20.16 6.87
N LEU A 25 0.82 19.93 6.80
CA LEU A 25 1.73 20.22 7.92
C LEU A 25 1.74 21.69 8.36
N PRO A 26 1.72 22.70 7.45
CA PRO A 26 1.69 24.11 7.87
C PRO A 26 0.41 24.54 8.58
N ASN A 27 -0.66 23.77 8.41
CA ASN A 27 -2.00 24.07 8.93
C ASN A 27 -2.36 23.24 10.18
N ILE A 28 -1.47 22.39 10.66
CA ILE A 28 -1.64 21.68 11.92
C ILE A 28 -1.63 22.67 13.10
N PRO A 29 -2.47 22.51 14.13
CA PRO A 29 -2.43 23.34 15.32
C PRO A 29 -1.05 23.27 16.01
N GLU A 30 -0.57 24.40 16.54
CA GLU A 30 0.74 24.46 17.22
C GLU A 30 0.80 23.61 18.48
N CYS A 31 -0.34 23.50 19.18
CA CYS A 31 -0.41 22.77 20.45
C CYS A 31 -1.61 21.85 20.46
N PHE A 32 -1.35 20.60 20.83
CA PHE A 32 -2.34 19.57 21.15
C PHE A 32 -1.71 18.50 22.07
N ASP A 33 -2.50 17.78 22.83
CA ASP A 33 -2.01 16.74 23.73
C ASP A 33 -1.91 15.39 23.00
N ARG A 34 -2.95 15.02 22.25
CA ARG A 34 -3.01 13.76 21.50
C ARG A 34 -3.22 14.06 20.02
N PHE A 35 -2.54 13.29 19.17
CA PHE A 35 -2.82 13.23 17.73
C PHE A 35 -3.66 11.98 17.45
N ILE A 36 -4.74 12.15 16.71
CA ILE A 36 -5.69 11.08 16.40
C ILE A 36 -5.86 10.97 14.87
N GLU A 37 -5.75 9.76 14.31
CA GLU A 37 -5.98 9.50 12.90
C GLU A 37 -6.91 8.29 12.73
N PRO A 38 -8.24 8.51 12.56
CA PRO A 38 -9.25 7.45 12.46
C PRO A 38 -9.16 6.61 11.19
N PHE A 39 -8.52 7.11 10.14
CA PHE A 39 -8.34 6.48 8.83
C PHE A 39 -6.86 6.55 8.46
N VAL A 40 -6.01 5.81 9.19
CA VAL A 40 -4.55 6.01 9.08
C VAL A 40 -3.98 5.55 7.75
N GLY A 41 -4.55 4.52 7.11
CA GLY A 41 -4.01 4.01 5.86
C GLY A 41 -2.50 3.78 5.91
N GLY A 42 -1.77 4.31 4.92
CA GLY A 42 -0.29 4.28 4.90
C GLY A 42 0.39 5.14 5.95
N GLY A 43 -0.35 6.00 6.67
CA GLY A 43 0.16 6.81 7.79
C GLY A 43 1.03 7.99 7.38
N ALA A 44 0.84 8.55 6.18
CA ALA A 44 1.71 9.66 5.72
C ALA A 44 1.72 10.83 6.71
N VAL A 45 0.56 11.19 7.28
CA VAL A 45 0.46 12.27 8.28
C VAL A 45 0.93 11.78 9.64
N TYR A 46 0.48 10.61 10.08
CA TYR A 46 0.88 9.97 11.33
C TYR A 46 2.41 9.89 11.48
N PHE A 47 3.12 9.38 10.47
CA PHE A 47 4.59 9.29 10.50
C PHE A 47 5.30 10.64 10.40
N SER A 48 4.61 11.69 9.95
CA SER A 48 5.19 13.04 9.84
C SER A 48 5.04 13.88 11.10
N ILE A 49 4.35 13.39 12.13
CA ILE A 49 4.01 14.17 13.35
C ILE A 49 4.65 13.54 14.59
N THR A 50 5.08 14.40 15.52
CA THR A 50 5.42 14.02 16.89
C THR A 50 4.40 14.59 17.87
N ALA A 51 3.93 13.78 18.81
CA ALA A 51 3.03 14.18 19.88
C ALA A 51 3.34 13.37 21.15
N LYS A 52 2.82 13.81 22.31
CA LYS A 52 2.95 13.07 23.56
C LYS A 52 2.27 11.70 23.46
N LYS A 53 1.16 11.64 22.74
CA LYS A 53 0.39 10.43 22.49
C LYS A 53 -0.15 10.43 21.06
N LEU A 54 -0.03 9.31 20.39
CA LEU A 54 -0.54 9.05 19.06
C LEU A 54 -1.60 7.96 19.14
N ILE A 55 -2.72 8.14 18.48
CA ILE A 55 -3.83 7.18 18.48
C ILE A 55 -4.27 7.01 17.02
N ILE A 56 -4.11 5.82 16.50
CA ILE A 56 -4.45 5.52 15.11
C ILE A 56 -5.48 4.41 15.02
N ASN A 57 -6.30 4.47 13.99
CA ASN A 57 -7.29 3.46 13.68
C ASN A 57 -7.33 3.22 12.17
N ASP A 58 -7.61 2.01 11.77
CA ASP A 58 -8.02 1.66 10.41
C ASP A 58 -8.96 0.46 10.45
N LYS A 59 -9.89 0.39 9.51
CA LYS A 59 -10.81 -0.74 9.39
C LYS A 59 -10.14 -1.97 8.77
N SER A 60 -9.01 -1.81 8.04
CA SER A 60 -8.24 -2.92 7.48
C SER A 60 -7.52 -3.67 8.59
N LEU A 61 -7.91 -4.93 8.78
CA LEU A 61 -7.28 -5.83 9.75
C LEU A 61 -5.82 -6.09 9.38
N GLU A 62 -5.54 -6.31 8.10
CA GLU A 62 -4.20 -6.61 7.57
C GLU A 62 -3.23 -5.47 7.87
N LEU A 63 -3.70 -4.23 7.72
CA LEU A 63 -2.89 -3.04 7.97
C LEU A 63 -2.61 -2.86 9.47
N THR A 64 -3.63 -2.99 10.30
CA THR A 64 -3.49 -2.84 11.76
C THR A 64 -2.69 -3.99 12.36
N ALA A 65 -2.80 -5.21 11.84
CA ALA A 65 -1.97 -6.34 12.20
C ALA A 65 -0.49 -6.08 11.84
N LEU A 66 -0.20 -5.55 10.66
CA LEU A 66 1.16 -5.13 10.27
C LEU A 66 1.73 -4.09 11.25
N TYR A 67 0.98 -3.04 11.56
CA TYR A 67 1.41 -2.01 12.52
C TYR A 67 1.64 -2.58 13.92
N ASN A 68 0.79 -3.50 14.38
CA ASN A 68 0.95 -4.18 15.68
C ASN A 68 2.19 -5.08 15.71
N ASN A 69 2.47 -5.86 14.67
CA ASN A 69 3.68 -6.68 14.58
C ASN A 69 4.96 -5.82 14.70
N ILE A 70 4.97 -4.64 14.08
CA ILE A 70 6.09 -3.71 14.18
C ILE A 70 6.17 -3.08 15.56
N LYS A 71 5.06 -2.59 16.11
CA LYS A 71 4.98 -1.98 17.45
C LYS A 71 5.46 -2.93 18.52
N PHE A 72 4.99 -4.18 18.52
CA PHE A 72 5.34 -5.18 19.54
C PHE A 72 6.64 -5.92 19.23
N LYS A 73 7.35 -5.58 18.15
CA LYS A 73 8.62 -6.18 17.74
C LYS A 73 8.52 -7.71 17.64
N ASN A 74 7.47 -8.17 17.01
CA ASN A 74 7.27 -9.59 16.82
C ASN A 74 8.48 -10.20 16.08
N GLN A 75 9.26 -11.05 16.80
CA GLN A 75 10.51 -11.62 16.27
C GLN A 75 10.21 -12.62 15.15
N ASP A 76 9.12 -13.37 15.25
CA ASP A 76 8.72 -14.33 14.21
C ASP A 76 8.39 -13.59 12.91
N PHE A 77 7.61 -12.48 13.02
CA PHE A 77 7.32 -11.62 11.87
C PHE A 77 8.60 -11.10 11.19
N ILE A 78 9.56 -10.58 11.97
CA ILE A 78 10.84 -10.09 11.44
C ILE A 78 11.65 -11.22 10.81
N THR A 79 11.71 -12.39 11.45
CA THR A 79 12.41 -13.57 10.94
C THR A 79 11.80 -14.05 9.62
N HIS A 80 10.48 -14.11 9.54
CA HIS A 80 9.79 -14.49 8.30
C HIS A 80 10.04 -13.48 7.18
N LEU A 81 10.04 -12.17 7.45
CA LEU A 81 10.40 -11.17 6.44
C LEU A 81 11.83 -11.36 5.93
N GLN A 82 12.78 -11.67 6.83
CA GLN A 82 14.17 -11.94 6.45
C GLN A 82 14.24 -13.21 5.59
N ASN A 83 13.53 -14.27 5.95
CA ASN A 83 13.47 -15.49 5.15
C ASN A 83 12.93 -15.23 3.73
N LEU A 84 11.90 -14.41 3.60
CA LEU A 84 11.34 -14.00 2.29
C LEU A 84 12.36 -13.21 1.47
N GLN A 85 13.10 -12.30 2.11
CA GLN A 85 14.16 -11.51 1.46
C GLN A 85 15.33 -12.40 1.01
N ASP A 86 15.77 -13.31 1.87
CA ASP A 86 16.87 -14.23 1.56
C ASP A 86 16.50 -15.15 0.38
N ALA A 87 15.28 -15.69 0.41
CA ALA A 87 14.75 -16.49 -0.70
C ALA A 87 14.70 -15.69 -2.01
N TRP A 88 14.24 -14.45 -1.95
CA TRP A 88 14.17 -13.55 -3.11
C TRP A 88 15.54 -13.29 -3.73
N MET A 89 16.58 -13.09 -2.90
CA MET A 89 17.94 -12.86 -3.36
C MET A 89 18.60 -14.15 -3.92
N CYS A 90 18.31 -15.30 -3.31
CA CYS A 90 18.83 -16.58 -3.79
C CYS A 90 18.35 -16.94 -5.20
N LEU A 91 17.17 -16.46 -5.64
CA LEU A 91 16.67 -16.71 -7.00
C LEU A 91 17.61 -16.17 -8.08
N GLU A 92 18.25 -15.03 -7.85
CA GLU A 92 19.25 -14.47 -8.76
C GLU A 92 20.48 -15.39 -8.87
N SER A 93 20.99 -15.88 -7.74
CA SER A 93 22.08 -16.85 -7.73
C SER A 93 21.74 -18.19 -8.41
N ILE A 94 20.47 -18.62 -8.33
CA ILE A 94 20.00 -19.81 -9.06
C ILE A 94 20.01 -19.54 -10.56
N LEU A 95 19.56 -18.36 -10.99
CA LEU A 95 19.62 -17.97 -12.40
C LEU A 95 21.05 -17.95 -12.92
N ASP A 96 21.97 -17.28 -12.21
CA ASP A 96 23.37 -17.16 -12.61
C ASP A 96 24.03 -18.52 -12.83
N LYS A 97 23.80 -19.47 -11.90
CA LYS A 97 24.33 -20.82 -12.01
C LYS A 97 23.75 -21.64 -13.16
N ASN A 98 22.59 -21.26 -13.67
CA ASN A 98 21.87 -21.99 -14.70
C ASN A 98 21.63 -21.16 -15.98
N ILE A 99 22.35 -20.06 -16.14
CA ILE A 99 22.11 -19.12 -17.26
C ILE A 99 22.28 -19.78 -18.63
N GLU A 100 23.25 -20.68 -18.76
CA GLU A 100 23.49 -21.43 -20.01
C GLU A 100 22.29 -22.32 -20.36
N PHE A 101 21.67 -22.97 -19.38
CA PHE A 101 20.46 -23.75 -19.57
C PHE A 101 19.32 -22.86 -20.10
N PHE A 102 19.05 -21.73 -19.44
CA PHE A 102 17.98 -20.81 -19.83
C PHE A 102 18.20 -20.25 -21.22
N ASN A 103 19.42 -19.85 -21.55
CA ASN A 103 19.79 -19.37 -22.88
C ASN A 103 19.60 -20.46 -23.96
N SER A 104 20.04 -21.69 -23.69
CA SER A 104 19.91 -22.81 -24.63
C SER A 104 18.47 -23.17 -24.90
N VAL A 105 17.65 -23.33 -23.85
CA VAL A 105 16.24 -23.66 -23.98
C VAL A 105 15.48 -22.55 -24.71
N TYR A 106 15.72 -21.29 -24.33
CA TYR A 106 15.08 -20.16 -24.99
C TYR A 106 15.47 -20.06 -26.49
N LEU A 107 16.75 -20.19 -26.80
CA LEU A 107 17.23 -20.14 -28.18
C LEU A 107 16.62 -21.28 -29.04
N ASN A 108 16.57 -22.50 -28.53
CA ASN A 108 15.98 -23.64 -29.22
C ASN A 108 14.48 -23.41 -29.45
N TYR A 109 13.74 -22.89 -28.46
CA TYR A 109 12.35 -22.54 -28.61
C TYR A 109 12.12 -21.41 -29.61
N LYS A 110 12.94 -20.33 -29.52
CA LYS A 110 12.88 -19.18 -30.45
C LYS A 110 13.09 -19.60 -31.88
N LEU A 111 14.04 -20.50 -32.14
CA LEU A 111 14.37 -21.01 -33.48
C LEU A 111 13.44 -22.14 -33.96
N ASN A 112 12.35 -22.45 -33.26
CA ASN A 112 11.42 -23.56 -33.54
C ASN A 112 12.10 -24.93 -33.62
N LYS A 113 13.26 -25.12 -32.92
CA LYS A 113 13.92 -26.43 -32.78
C LYS A 113 13.24 -27.35 -31.77
N ILE A 114 12.51 -26.75 -30.85
CA ILE A 114 11.64 -27.45 -29.89
C ILE A 114 10.23 -26.87 -29.95
N SER A 115 9.24 -27.72 -29.74
CA SER A 115 7.83 -27.39 -29.63
C SER A 115 7.51 -26.72 -28.28
N LYS A 116 6.28 -26.23 -28.14
CA LYS A 116 5.80 -25.71 -26.86
C LYS A 116 5.77 -26.80 -25.78
N ASP A 117 5.36 -28.00 -26.12
CA ASP A 117 5.30 -29.11 -25.15
C ASP A 117 6.69 -29.55 -24.72
N GLU A 118 7.67 -29.59 -25.65
CA GLU A 118 9.06 -29.83 -25.31
C GLU A 118 9.66 -28.73 -24.44
N LEU A 119 9.27 -27.46 -24.64
CA LEU A 119 9.66 -26.35 -23.74
C LEU A 119 9.14 -26.63 -22.32
N PHE A 120 7.88 -27.01 -22.16
CA PHE A 120 7.32 -27.34 -20.84
C PHE A 120 8.05 -28.50 -20.20
N ASN A 121 8.30 -29.59 -20.94
CA ASN A 121 9.04 -30.75 -20.46
C ASN A 121 10.48 -30.39 -20.02
N ASN A 122 11.19 -29.56 -20.79
CA ASN A 122 12.55 -29.12 -20.43
C ASN A 122 12.55 -28.29 -19.13
N ILE A 123 11.61 -27.40 -18.96
CA ILE A 123 11.50 -26.57 -17.74
C ILE A 123 11.09 -27.43 -16.54
N GLU A 124 10.17 -28.37 -16.71
CA GLU A 124 9.76 -29.31 -15.66
C GLU A 124 10.94 -30.19 -15.21
N GLN A 125 11.72 -30.74 -16.15
CA GLN A 125 12.96 -31.48 -15.84
C GLN A 125 13.98 -30.59 -15.10
N PHE A 126 14.15 -29.34 -15.51
CA PHE A 126 15.03 -28.38 -14.82
C PHE A 126 14.58 -28.18 -13.37
N ILE A 127 13.28 -27.97 -13.13
CA ILE A 127 12.72 -27.78 -11.78
C ILE A 127 12.96 -29.04 -10.95
N ASN A 128 12.70 -30.22 -11.50
CA ASN A 128 12.89 -31.50 -10.82
C ASN A 128 14.38 -31.75 -10.47
N ASN A 129 15.29 -31.49 -11.40
CA ASN A 129 16.73 -31.65 -11.19
C ASN A 129 17.27 -30.68 -10.13
N ASN A 130 16.65 -29.50 -9.98
CA ASN A 130 17.00 -28.48 -9.00
C ASN A 130 16.08 -28.45 -7.78
N LYS A 131 15.24 -29.47 -7.59
CA LYS A 131 14.23 -29.53 -6.50
C LYS A 131 14.83 -29.31 -5.12
N THR A 132 15.96 -29.91 -4.82
CA THR A 132 16.67 -29.73 -3.55
C THR A 132 17.10 -28.27 -3.38
N THR A 133 17.64 -27.64 -4.41
CA THR A 133 18.06 -26.23 -4.39
C THR A 133 16.86 -25.31 -4.13
N PHE A 134 15.73 -25.52 -4.82
CA PHE A 134 14.51 -24.74 -4.60
C PHE A 134 13.93 -24.97 -3.20
N LYS A 135 13.98 -26.19 -2.67
CA LYS A 135 13.52 -26.47 -1.30
C LYS A 135 14.43 -25.84 -0.24
N THR A 136 15.75 -25.81 -0.46
CA THR A 136 16.69 -25.16 0.48
C THR A 136 16.51 -23.65 0.56
N LEU A 137 16.02 -23.02 -0.52
CA LEU A 137 15.65 -21.62 -0.56
C LEU A 137 14.49 -21.31 0.41
N LEU A 138 13.54 -22.24 0.56
CA LEU A 138 12.37 -22.09 1.41
C LEU A 138 12.71 -22.55 2.84
N LYS A 139 12.29 -21.76 3.83
CA LYS A 139 12.37 -22.18 5.24
C LYS A 139 11.16 -23.06 5.59
N ALA A 140 11.19 -23.66 6.78
CA ALA A 140 10.25 -24.72 7.16
C ALA A 140 8.77 -24.39 6.94
N ASP A 141 8.37 -23.17 7.26
CA ASP A 141 7.00 -22.64 7.10
C ASP A 141 6.53 -22.52 5.64
N LEU A 142 7.47 -22.33 4.70
CA LEU A 142 7.19 -22.25 3.27
C LEU A 142 7.27 -23.62 2.57
N LEU A 143 7.95 -24.61 3.20
CA LEU A 143 8.18 -25.91 2.60
C LEU A 143 6.91 -26.76 2.51
N GLU A 144 5.94 -26.57 3.41
CA GLU A 144 4.69 -27.32 3.41
C GLU A 144 3.89 -27.09 2.11
N ASP A 145 4.01 -25.92 1.53
CA ASP A 145 3.33 -25.49 0.31
C ASP A 145 4.24 -25.51 -0.93
N TYR A 146 5.37 -26.25 -0.90
CA TYR A 146 6.32 -26.31 -2.01
C TYR A 146 5.69 -26.65 -3.37
N GLU A 147 4.67 -27.48 -3.39
CA GLU A 147 3.97 -27.87 -4.62
C GLU A 147 3.31 -26.65 -5.33
N ILE A 148 2.88 -25.66 -4.56
CA ILE A 148 2.36 -24.40 -5.14
C ILE A 148 3.50 -23.66 -5.81
N PHE A 149 4.67 -23.56 -5.18
CA PHE A 149 5.84 -22.91 -5.75
C PHE A 149 6.31 -23.61 -7.02
N GLU A 150 6.40 -24.92 -7.02
CA GLU A 150 6.78 -25.75 -8.18
C GLU A 150 5.85 -25.50 -9.39
N LYS A 151 4.54 -25.45 -9.17
CA LYS A 151 3.56 -25.09 -10.21
C LYS A 151 3.74 -23.67 -10.74
N GLU A 152 4.00 -22.70 -9.84
CA GLU A 152 4.23 -21.32 -10.23
C GLU A 152 5.54 -21.14 -10.98
N LEU A 153 6.61 -21.89 -10.64
CA LEU A 153 7.87 -21.91 -11.39
C LEU A 153 7.62 -22.37 -12.85
N LEU A 154 7.02 -23.53 -13.03
CA LEU A 154 6.73 -24.06 -14.36
C LEU A 154 5.89 -23.08 -15.18
N ARG A 155 4.79 -22.60 -14.61
CA ARG A 155 3.85 -21.71 -15.28
C ARG A 155 4.49 -20.39 -15.70
N ASN A 156 5.18 -19.71 -14.76
CA ASN A 156 5.71 -18.37 -15.03
C ASN A 156 6.94 -18.42 -15.94
N ILE A 157 7.84 -19.41 -15.79
CA ILE A 157 9.00 -19.54 -16.66
C ILE A 157 8.53 -19.80 -18.10
N CYS A 158 7.71 -20.82 -18.33
CA CYS A 158 7.22 -21.12 -19.69
C CYS A 158 6.45 -19.93 -20.30
N SER A 159 5.53 -19.33 -19.55
CA SER A 159 4.77 -18.17 -20.03
C SER A 159 5.67 -16.98 -20.39
N LYS A 160 6.75 -16.78 -19.64
CA LYS A 160 7.72 -15.71 -19.93
C LYS A 160 8.50 -15.99 -21.21
N LEU A 161 9.01 -17.19 -21.39
CA LEU A 161 9.78 -17.58 -22.59
C LEU A 161 8.91 -17.49 -23.86
N ILE A 162 7.66 -17.94 -23.79
CA ILE A 162 6.69 -17.81 -24.88
C ILE A 162 6.48 -16.33 -25.23
N ARG A 163 6.23 -15.50 -24.22
CA ARG A 163 5.98 -14.07 -24.41
C ARG A 163 7.21 -13.33 -24.97
N MET A 164 8.43 -13.72 -24.57
CA MET A 164 9.66 -13.16 -25.13
C MET A 164 9.77 -13.46 -26.61
N LYS A 165 9.52 -14.70 -27.05
CA LYS A 165 9.49 -15.08 -28.47
C LYS A 165 8.47 -14.25 -29.24
N ASP A 166 7.22 -14.18 -28.78
CA ASP A 166 6.16 -13.37 -29.39
C ASP A 166 6.55 -11.90 -29.52
N LEU A 167 7.31 -11.37 -28.55
CA LEU A 167 7.79 -10.00 -28.57
C LEU A 167 8.87 -9.79 -29.61
N GLU A 168 9.85 -10.71 -29.69
CA GLU A 168 10.93 -10.65 -30.68
C GLU A 168 10.41 -10.81 -32.11
N GLU A 169 9.42 -11.67 -32.33
CA GLU A 169 8.75 -11.80 -33.65
C GLU A 169 8.08 -10.49 -34.11
N LYS A 170 7.56 -9.69 -33.15
CA LYS A 170 6.86 -8.45 -33.45
C LYS A 170 7.76 -7.23 -33.50
N LYS A 171 8.85 -7.20 -32.73
CA LYS A 171 9.63 -5.99 -32.47
C LYS A 171 11.13 -6.11 -32.81
N GLY A 172 11.58 -7.32 -33.20
CA GLY A 172 12.99 -7.63 -33.36
C GLY A 172 13.66 -8.19 -32.11
N SER A 173 14.91 -8.61 -32.26
CA SER A 173 15.66 -9.29 -31.21
C SER A 173 15.84 -8.45 -29.96
N LEU A 174 15.64 -9.07 -28.80
CA LEU A 174 15.90 -8.47 -27.49
C LEU A 174 17.42 -8.38 -27.25
N PRO A 175 17.90 -7.29 -26.61
CA PRO A 175 19.27 -7.24 -26.08
C PRO A 175 19.51 -8.34 -25.04
N GLU A 176 20.74 -8.81 -24.91
CA GLU A 176 21.11 -9.86 -23.93
C GLU A 176 20.71 -9.50 -22.49
N LYS A 177 20.90 -8.23 -22.12
CA LYS A 177 20.45 -7.73 -20.81
C LYS A 177 18.95 -7.89 -20.61
N ASP A 178 18.15 -7.60 -21.60
CA ASP A 178 16.69 -7.71 -21.49
C ASP A 178 16.26 -9.18 -21.42
N ILE A 179 16.99 -10.09 -22.11
CA ILE A 179 16.80 -11.54 -22.00
C ILE A 179 17.06 -12.00 -20.57
N TYR A 180 18.20 -11.62 -19.98
CA TYR A 180 18.53 -11.91 -18.59
C TYR A 180 17.49 -11.35 -17.61
N ASP A 181 17.14 -10.06 -17.72
CA ASP A 181 16.15 -9.40 -16.88
C ASP A 181 14.77 -10.08 -16.97
N ASN A 182 14.43 -10.69 -18.11
CA ASN A 182 13.20 -11.47 -18.28
C ASN A 182 13.28 -12.85 -17.60
N PHE A 183 14.42 -13.53 -17.66
CA PHE A 183 14.62 -14.80 -16.91
C PHE A 183 14.53 -14.56 -15.41
N GLU A 184 15.21 -13.54 -14.90
CA GLU A 184 15.11 -13.11 -13.51
C GLU A 184 13.66 -12.79 -13.12
N CYS A 185 12.95 -12.05 -13.99
CA CYS A 185 11.55 -11.72 -13.78
C CYS A 185 10.64 -12.96 -13.77
N ALA A 186 10.98 -14.03 -14.50
CA ALA A 186 10.23 -15.27 -14.45
C ALA A 186 10.36 -15.97 -13.10
N LEU A 187 11.60 -16.11 -12.59
CA LEU A 187 11.86 -16.75 -11.30
C LEU A 187 11.28 -15.93 -10.14
N LYS A 188 11.57 -14.62 -10.10
CA LYS A 188 11.04 -13.72 -9.07
C LYS A 188 9.52 -13.59 -9.12
N GLY A 189 8.95 -13.57 -10.33
CA GLY A 189 7.51 -13.61 -10.53
C GLY A 189 6.87 -14.89 -10.01
N SER A 190 7.51 -16.04 -10.17
CA SER A 190 7.04 -17.33 -9.61
C SER A 190 6.99 -17.27 -8.08
N PHE A 191 8.04 -16.76 -7.45
CA PHE A 191 8.08 -16.62 -5.99
C PHE A 191 7.03 -15.61 -5.50
N TYR A 192 6.86 -14.47 -6.17
CA TYR A 192 5.80 -13.53 -5.84
C TYR A 192 4.41 -14.18 -5.93
N MET A 193 4.14 -14.94 -6.99
CA MET A 193 2.86 -15.63 -7.17
C MET A 193 2.62 -16.70 -6.11
N PHE A 194 3.69 -17.40 -5.70
CA PHE A 194 3.66 -18.33 -4.59
C PHE A 194 3.30 -17.64 -3.27
N ILE A 195 4.01 -16.57 -2.89
CA ILE A 195 3.71 -15.83 -1.66
C ILE A 195 2.32 -15.20 -1.70
N ARG A 196 1.84 -14.76 -2.88
CA ARG A 196 0.46 -14.29 -3.04
C ARG A 196 -0.56 -15.41 -2.80
N ALA A 197 -0.29 -16.63 -3.24
CA ALA A 197 -1.15 -17.77 -2.96
C ALA A 197 -1.16 -18.12 -1.47
N LEU A 198 0.00 -18.05 -0.79
CA LEU A 198 0.07 -18.23 0.66
C LEU A 198 -0.66 -17.14 1.43
N TYR A 199 -0.56 -15.88 0.98
CA TYR A 199 -1.36 -14.80 1.57
C TYR A 199 -2.86 -15.09 1.48
N ASN A 200 -3.35 -15.49 0.32
CA ASN A 200 -4.76 -15.83 0.13
C ASN A 200 -5.21 -17.07 0.94
N LYS A 201 -4.27 -17.94 1.34
CA LYS A 201 -4.54 -19.14 2.13
C LYS A 201 -4.50 -18.87 3.63
N TYR A 202 -3.55 -18.05 4.09
CA TYR A 202 -3.22 -17.91 5.53
C TYR A 202 -3.44 -16.51 6.09
N ASP A 203 -3.58 -15.46 5.27
CA ASP A 203 -3.78 -14.06 5.63
C ASP A 203 -2.73 -13.49 6.60
N ASN A 204 -1.47 -13.91 6.45
CA ASN A 204 -0.38 -13.51 7.32
C ASN A 204 0.19 -12.14 6.97
N SER A 205 0.58 -11.36 7.99
CA SER A 205 1.11 -9.99 7.84
C SER A 205 2.43 -9.92 7.05
N GLU A 206 3.31 -10.91 7.17
CA GLU A 206 4.57 -10.99 6.44
C GLU A 206 4.35 -11.21 4.95
N TYR A 207 3.41 -12.07 4.57
CA TYR A 207 3.03 -12.26 3.16
C TYR A 207 2.34 -11.01 2.62
N PHE A 208 1.43 -10.42 3.40
CA PHE A 208 0.81 -9.15 3.05
C PHE A 208 1.86 -8.07 2.78
N TYR A 209 2.82 -7.87 3.68
CA TYR A 209 3.84 -6.83 3.52
C TYR A 209 4.72 -7.07 2.30
N PHE A 210 5.13 -8.32 2.05
CA PHE A 210 5.90 -8.70 0.88
C PHE A 210 5.13 -8.46 -0.43
N ILE A 211 3.90 -8.97 -0.55
CA ILE A 211 3.13 -8.79 -1.78
C ILE A 211 2.79 -7.33 -2.05
N ARG A 212 2.58 -6.52 -1.01
CA ARG A 212 2.36 -5.09 -1.15
C ARG A 212 3.57 -4.34 -1.71
N GLU A 213 4.77 -4.78 -1.40
CA GLU A 213 5.99 -4.18 -1.94
C GLU A 213 6.20 -4.54 -3.41
N TYR A 214 5.88 -5.77 -3.80
CA TYR A 214 6.20 -6.30 -5.13
C TYR A 214 5.03 -6.36 -6.12
N CYS A 215 3.79 -6.07 -5.72
CA CYS A 215 2.64 -6.05 -6.62
C CYS A 215 2.70 -4.88 -7.61
N TYR A 216 2.13 -5.08 -8.80
CA TYR A 216 2.08 -4.08 -9.86
C TYR A 216 1.43 -2.77 -9.37
N SER A 217 2.13 -1.65 -9.51
CA SER A 217 1.69 -0.29 -9.16
C SER A 217 1.17 -0.14 -7.73
N SER A 218 1.55 -1.03 -6.82
CA SER A 218 1.05 -1.07 -5.44
C SER A 218 -0.49 -1.06 -5.36
N MET A 219 -1.15 -1.66 -6.35
CA MET A 219 -2.60 -1.69 -6.44
C MET A 219 -3.23 -2.55 -5.33
N PHE A 220 -4.45 -2.18 -4.97
CA PHE A 220 -5.35 -2.98 -4.14
C PHE A 220 -6.45 -3.55 -5.02
N ARG A 221 -6.49 -4.86 -5.18
CA ARG A 221 -7.54 -5.52 -5.94
C ARG A 221 -7.74 -6.95 -5.46
N TYR A 222 -8.98 -7.26 -5.18
CA TYR A 222 -9.43 -8.61 -4.85
C TYR A 222 -10.37 -9.12 -5.95
N ASN A 223 -10.44 -10.42 -6.14
CA ASN A 223 -11.40 -11.04 -7.05
C ASN A 223 -12.77 -11.20 -6.36
N SER A 224 -13.74 -11.79 -7.04
CA SER A 224 -15.08 -12.05 -6.50
C SER A 224 -15.11 -12.98 -5.28
N ASN A 225 -14.05 -13.75 -5.09
CA ASN A 225 -13.91 -14.67 -3.95
C ASN A 225 -13.21 -14.02 -2.75
N GLY A 226 -12.88 -12.71 -2.83
CA GLY A 226 -12.14 -12.00 -1.78
C GLY A 226 -10.62 -12.25 -1.79
N GLU A 227 -10.07 -12.91 -2.81
CA GLU A 227 -8.65 -13.19 -2.90
C GLU A 227 -7.88 -12.04 -3.56
N PHE A 228 -6.72 -11.68 -2.99
CA PHE A 228 -5.83 -10.69 -3.59
C PHE A 228 -5.30 -11.18 -4.94
N ASN A 229 -5.54 -10.42 -6.01
CA ASN A 229 -5.28 -10.86 -7.38
C ASN A 229 -4.42 -9.91 -8.22
N VAL A 230 -3.65 -9.01 -7.58
CA VAL A 230 -2.72 -8.14 -8.31
C VAL A 230 -1.50 -8.94 -8.76
N PRO A 231 -1.07 -8.81 -10.04
CA PRO A 231 0.11 -9.50 -10.53
C PRO A 231 1.42 -8.89 -9.99
N TYR A 232 2.53 -9.62 -10.19
CA TYR A 232 3.88 -9.10 -9.97
C TYR A 232 4.15 -7.84 -10.80
N GLY A 233 4.92 -6.90 -10.25
CA GLY A 233 5.23 -5.63 -10.90
C GLY A 233 6.14 -5.71 -12.12
N GLY A 234 6.76 -6.86 -12.35
CA GLY A 234 7.60 -7.11 -13.53
C GLY A 234 9.05 -6.68 -13.35
N ILE A 235 9.79 -6.57 -14.46
CA ILE A 235 11.25 -6.35 -14.50
C ILE A 235 11.69 -5.15 -13.64
N SER A 236 10.97 -4.04 -13.65
CA SER A 236 11.30 -2.87 -12.85
C SER A 236 11.27 -3.11 -11.33
N TYR A 237 10.68 -4.22 -10.89
CA TYR A 237 10.59 -4.64 -9.49
C TYR A 237 11.66 -5.66 -9.09
N ASN A 238 12.38 -6.27 -10.04
CA ASN A 238 13.42 -7.26 -9.77
C ASN A 238 14.48 -6.74 -8.78
N ARG A 239 14.85 -5.45 -8.92
CA ARG A 239 15.93 -4.81 -8.15
C ARG A 239 15.44 -4.01 -6.95
N LYS A 240 14.18 -4.15 -6.55
CA LYS A 240 13.71 -3.56 -5.31
C LYS A 240 14.44 -4.17 -4.11
N ASN A 241 14.88 -3.30 -3.22
CA ASN A 241 15.61 -3.69 -2.03
C ASN A 241 14.65 -3.78 -0.83
N PHE A 242 14.10 -4.97 -0.60
CA PHE A 242 13.21 -5.23 0.53
C PHE A 242 13.96 -5.22 1.87
N GLN A 243 15.26 -5.52 1.87
CA GLN A 243 16.10 -5.42 3.06
C GLN A 243 16.04 -4.03 3.69
N ARG A 244 16.06 -2.96 2.88
CA ARG A 244 15.92 -1.59 3.39
C ARG A 244 14.60 -1.37 4.13
N LYS A 245 13.53 -2.06 3.73
CA LYS A 245 12.24 -2.01 4.43
C LYS A 245 12.30 -2.75 5.76
N ILE A 246 12.96 -3.91 5.79
CA ILE A 246 13.19 -4.69 7.02
C ILE A 246 14.05 -3.87 8.00
N ASP A 247 15.13 -3.26 7.52
CA ASP A 247 16.00 -2.43 8.35
C ASP A 247 15.25 -1.21 8.90
N TYR A 248 14.41 -0.59 8.07
CA TYR A 248 13.62 0.56 8.47
C TYR A 248 12.60 0.20 9.57
N ILE A 249 11.87 -0.90 9.45
CA ILE A 249 10.93 -1.31 10.52
C ILE A 249 11.64 -1.74 11.82
N LYS A 250 12.93 -2.05 11.76
CA LYS A 250 13.78 -2.34 12.93
C LYS A 250 14.44 -1.11 13.53
N SER A 251 14.34 0.07 12.87
CA SER A 251 15.03 1.29 13.30
C SER A 251 14.57 1.78 14.68
N SER A 252 15.48 2.44 15.39
CA SER A 252 15.21 3.02 16.71
C SER A 252 14.16 4.15 16.63
N GLU A 253 14.21 4.94 15.58
CA GLU A 253 13.33 6.09 15.35
C GLU A 253 11.89 5.63 15.19
N LEU A 254 11.66 4.61 14.33
CA LEU A 254 10.33 4.05 14.12
C LEU A 254 9.80 3.39 15.40
N ARG A 255 10.68 2.70 16.12
CA ARG A 255 10.35 2.09 17.42
C ARG A 255 9.86 3.13 18.44
N LEU A 256 10.58 4.25 18.59
CA LEU A 256 10.22 5.33 19.51
C LEU A 256 8.85 5.92 19.14
N HIS A 257 8.58 6.07 17.85
CA HIS A 257 7.30 6.56 17.37
C HIS A 257 6.15 5.62 17.77
N PHE A 258 6.31 4.31 17.54
CA PHE A 258 5.29 3.32 17.91
C PHE A 258 5.10 3.15 19.42
N ASN A 259 6.12 3.39 20.26
CA ASN A 259 6.00 3.30 21.71
C ASN A 259 4.92 4.22 22.28
N ASN A 260 4.70 5.38 21.64
CA ASN A 260 3.71 6.37 22.05
C ASN A 260 2.37 6.22 21.30
N THR A 261 2.20 5.17 20.50
CA THR A 261 1.03 4.96 19.63
C THR A 261 0.10 3.91 20.21
N ASP A 262 -1.20 4.20 20.27
CA ASP A 262 -2.24 3.18 20.40
C ASP A 262 -2.85 2.89 19.03
N ILE A 263 -3.06 1.60 18.75
CA ILE A 263 -3.55 1.11 17.46
C ILE A 263 -4.90 0.44 17.68
N TYR A 264 -5.89 0.84 16.87
CA TYR A 264 -7.23 0.27 16.90
C TYR A 264 -7.61 -0.28 15.52
N ASN A 265 -8.54 -1.25 15.51
CA ASN A 265 -9.15 -1.80 14.32
C ASN A 265 -10.66 -1.83 14.50
N LEU A 266 -11.29 -0.68 14.33
CA LEU A 266 -12.71 -0.45 14.61
C LEU A 266 -13.36 0.35 13.46
N ASP A 267 -14.71 0.32 13.39
CA ASP A 267 -15.42 1.36 12.65
C ASP A 267 -15.07 2.74 13.23
N PHE A 268 -15.00 3.76 12.38
CA PHE A 268 -14.56 5.09 12.81
C PHE A 268 -15.42 5.69 13.93
N GLU A 269 -16.74 5.48 13.90
CA GLU A 269 -17.65 6.02 14.91
C GLU A 269 -17.52 5.27 16.25
N GLU A 270 -17.39 3.95 16.20
CA GLU A 270 -17.08 3.14 17.37
C GLU A 270 -15.74 3.56 17.99
N PHE A 271 -14.71 3.73 17.16
CA PHE A 271 -13.41 4.22 17.58
C PHE A 271 -13.49 5.59 18.25
N LEU A 272 -14.14 6.57 17.61
CA LEU A 272 -14.28 7.93 18.14
C LEU A 272 -15.06 7.98 19.45
N ASN A 273 -16.06 7.13 19.62
CA ASN A 273 -16.79 7.00 20.89
C ASN A 273 -15.94 6.38 22.00
N LYS A 274 -15.00 5.48 21.65
CA LYS A 274 -14.13 4.78 22.60
C LYS A 274 -13.02 5.65 23.18
N ILE A 275 -12.43 6.54 22.38
CA ILE A 275 -11.22 7.29 22.76
C ILE A 275 -11.49 8.55 23.61
N ASN A 276 -12.74 8.92 23.86
CA ASN A 276 -13.13 10.10 24.66
C ASN A 276 -12.32 11.36 24.29
N LEU A 277 -12.63 11.94 23.13
CA LEU A 277 -11.97 13.14 22.62
C LEU A 277 -12.14 14.35 23.55
N THR A 278 -11.12 15.21 23.59
CA THR A 278 -11.10 16.46 24.35
C THR A 278 -10.78 17.65 23.45
N LYS A 279 -11.04 18.87 23.94
CA LYS A 279 -10.69 20.11 23.22
C LYS A 279 -9.19 20.30 22.97
N ASN A 280 -8.35 19.59 23.70
CA ASN A 280 -6.90 19.64 23.56
C ASN A 280 -6.35 18.64 22.55
N ASP A 281 -7.19 17.83 21.92
CA ASP A 281 -6.78 16.87 20.93
C ASP A 281 -6.76 17.48 19.51
N PHE A 282 -5.95 16.89 18.65
CA PHE A 282 -6.00 17.18 17.22
C PHE A 282 -6.26 15.90 16.44
N MET A 283 -7.27 15.93 15.58
CA MET A 283 -7.68 14.82 14.75
C MET A 283 -7.46 15.13 13.28
N PHE A 284 -6.72 14.27 12.58
CA PHE A 284 -6.58 14.29 11.12
C PHE A 284 -7.44 13.20 10.51
N LEU A 285 -8.18 13.53 9.44
CA LEU A 285 -9.10 12.61 8.79
C LEU A 285 -8.87 12.59 7.27
N ASP A 286 -8.72 11.39 6.75
CA ASP A 286 -8.66 11.08 5.32
C ASP A 286 -9.55 9.87 5.02
N PRO A 287 -10.87 10.02 5.11
CA PRO A 287 -11.79 8.92 4.89
C PRO A 287 -11.77 8.45 3.42
N PRO A 288 -12.15 7.20 3.14
CA PRO A 288 -12.35 6.74 1.77
C PRO A 288 -13.33 7.65 1.02
N TYR A 289 -13.07 7.89 -0.28
CA TYR A 289 -13.90 8.76 -1.08
C TYR A 289 -15.16 8.03 -1.59
N ASP A 290 -16.24 8.77 -1.80
CA ASP A 290 -17.53 8.30 -2.30
C ASP A 290 -17.52 7.92 -3.79
N THR A 291 -16.44 7.32 -4.27
CA THR A 291 -16.28 6.92 -5.68
C THR A 291 -16.51 5.42 -5.85
N ASP A 292 -16.91 4.99 -7.06
CA ASP A 292 -17.09 3.56 -7.41
C ASP A 292 -15.86 2.68 -7.12
N PHE A 293 -14.71 3.29 -6.85
CA PHE A 293 -13.47 2.61 -6.46
C PHE A 293 -13.53 1.99 -5.05
N SER A 294 -14.31 2.55 -4.14
CA SER A 294 -14.48 2.03 -2.78
C SER A 294 -15.16 0.66 -2.76
N ARG A 295 -15.89 0.31 -3.83
CA ARG A 295 -16.56 -1.00 -3.97
C ARG A 295 -15.63 -2.18 -4.27
N TYR A 296 -14.37 -1.93 -4.70
CA TYR A 296 -13.39 -2.98 -5.01
C TYR A 296 -12.53 -3.42 -3.82
N VAL A 297 -12.57 -2.67 -2.74
CA VAL A 297 -12.00 -3.03 -1.44
C VAL A 297 -13.18 -3.43 -0.56
N ASN A 298 -13.13 -4.56 0.13
CA ASN A 298 -14.20 -5.09 0.99
C ASN A 298 -14.68 -4.14 2.12
N ASN A 299 -14.29 -2.86 2.07
CA ASN A 299 -14.64 -1.79 2.98
C ASN A 299 -15.40 -0.70 2.22
N SER A 300 -16.72 -0.85 2.09
CA SER A 300 -17.58 0.20 1.56
C SER A 300 -17.68 1.35 2.57
N PHE A 301 -17.12 2.51 2.23
CA PHE A 301 -17.41 3.77 2.90
C PHE A 301 -18.35 4.54 1.97
N ASP A 302 -19.63 4.50 2.25
CA ASP A 302 -20.66 5.00 1.36
C ASP A 302 -21.13 6.43 1.73
N LYS A 303 -22.19 6.90 1.07
CA LYS A 303 -22.75 8.23 1.34
C LYS A 303 -23.35 8.35 2.74
N ASP A 304 -23.85 7.28 3.32
CA ASP A 304 -24.41 7.30 4.68
C ASP A 304 -23.28 7.34 5.71
N ASP A 305 -22.15 6.68 5.45
CA ASP A 305 -20.94 6.82 6.24
C ASP A 305 -20.38 8.25 6.19
N GLN A 306 -20.39 8.90 5.02
CA GLN A 306 -20.01 10.30 4.89
C GLN A 306 -20.96 11.23 5.69
N LYS A 307 -22.25 10.96 5.71
CA LYS A 307 -23.21 11.69 6.55
C LYS A 307 -22.96 11.46 8.04
N ARG A 308 -22.72 10.21 8.47
CA ARG A 308 -22.37 9.87 9.87
C ARG A 308 -21.14 10.64 10.32
N LEU A 309 -20.08 10.64 9.48
CA LEU A 309 -18.85 11.36 9.76
C LEU A 309 -19.08 12.87 9.85
N ALA A 310 -19.75 13.47 8.88
CA ALA A 310 -20.05 14.90 8.88
C ALA A 310 -20.89 15.29 10.12
N SER A 311 -21.91 14.50 10.46
CA SER A 311 -22.73 14.74 11.65
C SER A 311 -21.91 14.69 12.94
N TYR A 312 -21.00 13.73 13.06
CA TYR A 312 -20.11 13.64 14.23
C TYR A 312 -19.20 14.87 14.32
N LEU A 313 -18.53 15.24 13.22
CA LEU A 313 -17.57 16.35 13.19
C LEU A 313 -18.21 17.70 13.50
N ILE A 314 -19.44 17.93 13.00
CA ILE A 314 -20.15 19.21 13.15
C ILE A 314 -20.80 19.34 14.53
N ASN A 315 -21.40 18.24 15.04
CA ASN A 315 -22.31 18.33 16.19
C ASN A 315 -21.71 17.77 17.49
N LYS A 316 -20.71 16.86 17.42
CA LYS A 316 -20.24 16.10 18.60
C LYS A 316 -18.75 16.26 18.88
N CYS A 317 -17.93 16.60 17.87
CA CYS A 317 -16.46 16.59 18.01
C CYS A 317 -15.97 17.77 18.85
N PRO A 318 -15.39 17.55 20.05
CA PRO A 318 -14.84 18.60 20.88
C PRO A 318 -13.41 19.00 20.45
N ALA A 319 -12.72 18.13 19.69
CA ALA A 319 -11.34 18.30 19.31
C ALA A 319 -11.18 19.25 18.10
N LYS A 320 -9.98 19.80 17.95
CA LYS A 320 -9.60 20.41 16.65
C LYS A 320 -9.47 19.32 15.61
N PHE A 321 -10.05 19.52 14.43
CA PHE A 321 -9.91 18.55 13.34
C PHE A 321 -9.51 19.18 12.00
N MET A 322 -8.84 18.37 11.18
CA MET A 322 -8.55 18.64 9.79
C MET A 322 -8.99 17.45 8.94
N LEU A 323 -9.90 17.68 8.02
CA LEU A 323 -10.41 16.70 7.08
C LEU A 323 -9.89 17.03 5.68
N ILE A 324 -9.30 16.04 5.01
CA ILE A 324 -8.97 16.09 3.57
C ILE A 324 -9.93 15.15 2.84
N ILE A 325 -10.64 15.68 1.85
CA ILE A 325 -11.60 14.88 1.10
C ILE A 325 -11.75 15.38 -0.34
N LYS A 326 -12.12 14.50 -1.26
CA LYS A 326 -12.41 14.87 -2.65
C LYS A 326 -13.61 15.82 -2.70
N ASN A 327 -13.50 16.91 -3.48
CA ASN A 327 -14.60 17.84 -3.69
C ASN A 327 -15.61 17.24 -4.66
N THR A 328 -16.78 16.88 -4.13
CA THR A 328 -18.00 16.55 -4.89
C THR A 328 -19.14 17.45 -4.42
N ASP A 329 -20.17 17.61 -5.24
CA ASP A 329 -21.35 18.42 -4.84
C ASP A 329 -21.94 17.91 -3.54
N PHE A 330 -22.05 16.58 -3.39
CA PHE A 330 -22.54 15.93 -2.18
C PHE A 330 -21.70 16.28 -0.94
N ILE A 331 -20.37 16.16 -1.03
CA ILE A 331 -19.45 16.50 0.09
C ILE A 331 -19.51 18.00 0.38
N SER A 332 -19.52 18.84 -0.65
CA SER A 332 -19.62 20.29 -0.47
C SER A 332 -20.89 20.70 0.29
N GLU A 333 -22.03 20.07 -0.01
CA GLU A 333 -23.29 20.33 0.69
C GLU A 333 -23.25 19.89 2.16
N LEU A 334 -22.58 18.80 2.51
CA LEU A 334 -22.47 18.32 3.89
C LEU A 334 -21.78 19.33 4.81
N TYR A 335 -20.74 20.02 4.32
CA TYR A 335 -19.87 20.87 5.15
C TYR A 335 -20.06 22.36 4.93
N LYS A 336 -20.71 22.79 3.83
CA LYS A 336 -20.94 24.21 3.52
C LYS A 336 -21.85 24.87 4.55
N ASN A 337 -21.52 26.11 4.93
CA ASN A 337 -22.31 26.93 5.87
C ASN A 337 -22.47 26.31 7.27
N LYS A 338 -21.52 25.50 7.71
CA LYS A 338 -21.53 24.84 9.04
C LYS A 338 -20.53 25.47 10.03
N GLY A 339 -20.08 26.71 9.80
CA GLY A 339 -19.11 27.40 10.67
C GLY A 339 -17.66 26.90 10.51
N LEU A 340 -17.38 26.11 9.46
CA LEU A 340 -16.07 25.52 9.20
C LEU A 340 -15.24 26.37 8.23
N TYR A 341 -13.92 26.24 8.32
CA TYR A 341 -12.97 26.81 7.37
C TYR A 341 -12.69 25.80 6.27
N ILE A 342 -12.93 26.19 5.01
CA ILE A 342 -12.82 25.28 3.85
C ILE A 342 -11.88 25.91 2.83
N ILE A 343 -10.86 25.16 2.42
CA ILE A 343 -9.94 25.51 1.32
C ILE A 343 -10.03 24.43 0.26
N SER A 344 -10.04 24.84 -1.01
CA SER A 344 -9.92 23.92 -2.15
C SER A 344 -8.50 23.97 -2.71
N PHE A 345 -7.94 22.83 -3.07
CA PHE A 345 -6.64 22.70 -3.74
C PHE A 345 -6.69 21.61 -4.81
N ASP A 346 -5.82 21.74 -5.83
CA ASP A 346 -5.76 20.79 -6.93
C ASP A 346 -4.90 19.57 -6.55
N LYS A 347 -5.36 18.39 -6.95
CA LYS A 347 -4.63 17.13 -6.83
C LYS A 347 -4.55 16.42 -8.17
N THR A 348 -3.33 16.05 -8.57
CA THR A 348 -3.08 15.22 -9.75
C THR A 348 -2.89 13.76 -9.35
N TYR A 349 -3.70 12.84 -9.88
CA TYR A 349 -3.54 11.42 -9.63
C TYR A 349 -2.54 10.79 -10.62
N MET A 350 -1.52 10.07 -10.09
CA MET A 350 -0.51 9.40 -10.93
C MET A 350 -1.06 8.21 -11.72
N VAL A 351 -2.13 7.57 -11.26
CA VAL A 351 -2.76 6.42 -11.91
C VAL A 351 -4.23 6.73 -12.19
N SER A 352 -4.59 6.74 -13.47
CA SER A 352 -5.97 6.88 -13.94
C SER A 352 -6.39 5.59 -14.65
N PHE A 353 -7.47 4.96 -14.20
CA PHE A 353 -8.06 3.81 -14.88
C PHE A 353 -9.11 4.28 -15.89
N LYS A 354 -8.85 4.01 -17.19
CA LYS A 354 -9.79 4.16 -18.35
C LYS A 354 -11.00 5.07 -18.07
N GLY A 355 -10.77 6.40 -18.06
CA GLY A 355 -11.84 7.41 -18.06
C GLY A 355 -12.67 7.55 -16.78
N ARG A 356 -12.35 6.81 -15.70
CA ARG A 356 -13.12 6.81 -14.45
C ARG A 356 -12.68 7.84 -13.41
N ASN A 357 -11.47 8.41 -13.54
CA ASN A 357 -11.02 9.51 -12.70
C ASN A 357 -10.45 10.61 -13.57
N ASN A 358 -10.97 11.84 -13.44
CA ASN A 358 -10.26 13.01 -13.92
C ASN A 358 -8.89 13.03 -13.23
N ARG A 359 -7.80 13.15 -14.00
CA ARG A 359 -6.43 13.26 -13.45
C ARG A 359 -6.30 14.45 -12.50
N ASP A 360 -7.03 15.52 -12.80
CA ASP A 360 -7.06 16.75 -12.02
C ASP A 360 -8.38 16.84 -11.26
N CYS A 361 -8.31 16.68 -9.94
CA CYS A 361 -9.46 16.77 -9.04
C CYS A 361 -9.19 17.81 -7.97
N LYS A 362 -10.21 18.58 -7.63
CA LYS A 362 -10.15 19.45 -6.45
C LYS A 362 -10.37 18.64 -5.19
N HIS A 363 -9.56 18.91 -4.18
CA HIS A 363 -9.73 18.40 -2.83
C HIS A 363 -10.09 19.56 -1.90
N LEU A 364 -10.82 19.24 -0.85
CA LEU A 364 -11.14 20.16 0.23
C LEU A 364 -10.25 19.83 1.44
N LEU A 365 -9.69 20.87 2.04
CA LEU A 365 -9.15 20.86 3.38
C LEU A 365 -10.16 21.61 4.26
N ILE A 366 -10.74 20.91 5.23
CA ILE A 366 -11.83 21.40 6.09
C ILE A 366 -11.35 21.36 7.54
N THR A 367 -11.49 22.49 8.27
CA THR A 367 -11.12 22.55 9.70
C THR A 367 -12.17 23.30 10.51
N ASN A 368 -12.22 23.04 11.83
CA ASN A 368 -13.01 23.80 12.78
C ASN A 368 -12.19 24.91 13.49
N TYR A 369 -11.01 25.25 12.96
CA TYR A 369 -10.13 26.32 13.44
C TYR A 369 -9.56 27.11 12.25
N PRO A 370 -9.09 28.37 12.44
CA PRO A 370 -8.56 29.19 11.36
C PRO A 370 -7.34 28.59 10.68
N ILE A 371 -7.33 28.59 9.36
CA ILE A 371 -6.24 28.09 8.52
C ILE A 371 -5.19 29.19 8.35
N LYS A 372 -3.91 28.88 8.58
CA LYS A 372 -2.80 29.85 8.61
C LYS A 372 -2.26 30.22 7.23
N GLN A 373 -2.20 29.26 6.32
CA GLN A 373 -1.59 29.45 5.01
C GLN A 373 -2.66 29.71 3.95
N ARG A 374 -2.60 30.88 3.30
CA ARG A 374 -3.31 31.10 2.04
C ARG A 374 -2.57 30.33 0.96
N ILE A 375 -3.16 29.26 0.46
CA ILE A 375 -2.68 28.59 -0.74
C ILE A 375 -2.96 29.56 -1.90
N ASN A 376 -1.94 30.04 -2.62
CA ASN A 376 -2.11 30.90 -3.80
C ASN A 376 -2.96 30.13 -4.83
N GLU A 377 -4.18 30.57 -5.10
CA GLU A 377 -5.22 30.02 -5.98
C GLU A 377 -6.46 29.40 -5.28
N VAL A 378 -6.86 29.93 -4.13
CA VAL A 378 -7.95 29.33 -3.36
C VAL A 378 -9.13 30.26 -3.23
N THR A 379 -10.32 29.77 -3.57
CA THR A 379 -11.58 30.40 -3.19
C THR A 379 -11.89 30.08 -1.72
N VAL A 380 -11.59 31.03 -0.83
CA VAL A 380 -11.93 30.91 0.60
C VAL A 380 -13.44 31.15 0.74
N LEU A 381 -14.20 30.12 1.04
CA LEU A 381 -15.61 30.28 1.48
C LEU A 381 -15.58 30.67 2.96
N LYS A 382 -15.71 31.98 3.24
CA LYS A 382 -15.78 32.48 4.62
C LYS A 382 -17.14 32.14 5.25
N PRO A 383 -17.18 31.74 6.53
CA PRO A 383 -18.44 31.59 7.25
C PRO A 383 -19.19 32.94 7.28
N ASN A 384 -20.49 32.88 7.12
CA ASN A 384 -21.33 34.06 7.10
C ASN A 384 -21.33 34.70 8.51
N LYS A 385 -20.84 35.94 8.67
CA LYS A 385 -20.67 36.64 9.94
C LYS A 385 -21.94 36.75 10.80
N LYS A 386 -23.11 36.46 10.26
CA LYS A 386 -24.38 36.52 10.99
C LYS A 386 -24.66 35.36 11.95
N GLN A 387 -23.87 34.30 11.94
CA GLN A 387 -24.07 33.12 12.83
C GLN A 387 -23.14 33.07 14.05
N LEU A 388 -22.18 34.02 14.17
CA LEU A 388 -21.25 34.07 15.30
C LEU A 388 -21.78 34.92 16.50
N GLN A 389 -23.02 35.38 16.47
CA GLN A 389 -23.62 36.18 17.57
C GLN A 389 -24.44 35.38 18.58
N TYR A 390 -24.61 34.07 18.39
CA TYR A 390 -25.37 33.19 19.30
C TYR A 390 -24.65 31.85 19.56
N ALA A 391 -23.38 31.88 19.96
CA ALA A 391 -22.68 30.73 20.51
C ALA A 391 -21.79 31.18 21.69
#